data_b6f82d8005d907e2f3a68093fc99a625
#
_entry.id   b6f82d8005d907e2f3a68093fc99a625
#
_cell.length_a   1.000
_cell.length_b   1.000
_cell.length_c   1.000
_cell.angle_alpha   90.00
_cell.angle_beta   90.00
_cell.angle_gamma   90.00
#
_symmetry.space_group_name_H-M   'P 1'
#
loop_
_entity.id
_entity.type
_entity.pdbx_description
1 polymer ?
#
loop_
_entity_poly.entity_id
_entity_poly.type
_entity_poly.pdbx_seq_one_letter_code
_entity_poly.pdbx_strand_id
1 'polypeptide(L)' 'MTQHEDFNLIEPDEIAYRLELTPGELKVTHTALKTLFNGLGHDESDVQRIVRSVLDKLPPPESIAAIDLRLPRSRRRL' A
#
# COMPACT_ATOMS: atom_id res chain seq x y z
N MET A 1 13.80 15.99 19.65
CA MET A 1 13.37 16.72 19.27
C MET A 1 13.49 17.06 17.95
N THR A 2 14.36 16.94 17.41
CA THR A 2 14.50 17.23 16.06
C THR A 2 13.68 16.37 15.19
N GLN A 3 13.24 15.24 15.65
CA GLN A 3 12.48 14.46 14.83
C GLN A 3 11.24 15.11 14.40
N HIS A 4 10.60 15.84 15.23
CA HIS A 4 9.43 16.53 14.86
C HIS A 4 9.70 17.54 13.80
N GLU A 5 10.79 18.19 13.88
CA GLU A 5 11.10 19.21 12.92
C GLU A 5 11.38 18.61 11.58
N ASP A 6 12.07 17.50 11.56
CA ASP A 6 12.37 16.85 10.31
C ASP A 6 11.10 16.44 9.62
N PHE A 7 10.16 15.92 10.38
CA PHE A 7 8.93 15.49 9.80
C PHE A 7 8.17 16.65 9.21
N ASN A 8 8.20 17.79 9.86
CA ASN A 8 7.50 18.96 9.38
C ASN A 8 8.12 19.54 8.13
N LEU A 9 9.35 19.21 7.87
CA LEU A 9 10.02 19.78 6.70
C LEU A 9 9.82 18.98 5.43
N ILE A 10 9.16 17.81 5.51
CA ILE A 10 8.93 17.02 4.32
C ILE A 10 7.84 17.65 3.48
N GLU A 11 8.17 17.91 2.23
CA GLU A 11 7.22 18.53 1.32
C GLU A 11 6.17 17.53 0.89
N PRO A 12 4.99 17.98 0.52
CA PRO A 12 3.91 17.07 0.14
C PRO A 12 4.24 16.12 -0.99
N ASP A 13 5.10 16.54 -1.91
CA ASP A 13 5.44 15.68 -3.04
C ASP A 13 6.79 15.01 -2.87
N GLU A 14 7.38 15.13 -1.69
CA GLU A 14 8.67 14.55 -1.43
C GLU A 14 8.49 13.14 -0.92
N ILE A 15 9.41 12.26 -1.24
CA ILE A 15 9.32 10.89 -0.78
C ILE A 15 9.62 10.84 0.70
N ALA A 16 8.64 10.41 1.49
CA ALA A 16 8.80 10.30 2.91
C ALA A 16 9.28 8.92 3.34
N TYR A 17 9.03 7.92 2.53
CA TYR A 17 9.35 6.54 2.92
C TYR A 17 9.42 5.62 1.72
N ARG A 18 10.35 4.69 1.75
CA ARG A 18 10.44 3.67 0.72
C ARG A 18 10.27 2.33 1.39
N LEU A 19 9.62 1.42 0.71
CA LEU A 19 9.25 0.15 1.29
C LEU A 19 9.36 -0.96 0.27
N GLU A 20 9.91 -2.08 0.69
CA GLU A 20 9.97 -3.26 -0.15
C GLU A 20 9.05 -4.30 0.43
N LEU A 21 8.26 -4.95 -0.39
CA LEU A 21 7.26 -5.89 0.07
C LEU A 21 7.49 -7.26 -0.55
N THR A 22 7.28 -8.28 0.24
CA THR A 22 7.25 -9.64 -0.30
C THR A 22 5.94 -9.81 -1.07
N PRO A 23 5.82 -10.85 -1.88
CA PRO A 23 4.58 -11.05 -2.64
C PRO A 23 3.34 -11.12 -1.75
N GLY A 24 3.45 -11.79 -0.60
CA GLY A 24 2.29 -11.87 0.29
C GLY A 24 1.94 -10.51 0.86
N GLU A 25 2.95 -9.76 1.27
CA GLU A 25 2.71 -8.43 1.80
C GLU A 25 2.12 -7.52 0.74
N LEU A 26 2.57 -7.65 -0.49
CA LEU A 26 2.05 -6.85 -1.57
C LEU A 26 0.57 -7.16 -1.81
N LYS A 27 0.22 -8.44 -1.82
CA LYS A 27 -1.16 -8.82 -2.07
C LYS A 27 -2.08 -8.31 -0.97
N VAL A 28 -1.67 -8.45 0.28
CA VAL A 28 -2.46 -7.98 1.40
C VAL A 28 -2.59 -6.46 1.36
N THR A 29 -1.50 -5.77 1.06
CA THR A 29 -1.52 -4.31 1.00
C THR A 29 -2.46 -3.83 -0.09
N HIS A 30 -2.38 -4.44 -1.27
CA HIS A 30 -3.24 -4.04 -2.37
C HIS A 30 -4.71 -4.26 -2.00
N THR A 31 -5.01 -5.42 -1.42
CA THR A 31 -6.38 -5.74 -1.05
C THR A 31 -6.90 -4.78 0.00
N ALA A 32 -6.08 -4.47 0.99
CA ALA A 32 -6.48 -3.56 2.05
C ALA A 32 -6.78 -2.16 1.50
N LEU A 33 -5.92 -1.68 0.61
CA LEU A 33 -6.13 -0.36 0.03
C LEU A 33 -7.36 -0.33 -0.86
N LYS A 34 -7.59 -1.40 -1.60
CA LYS A 34 -8.74 -1.47 -2.47
C LYS A 34 -10.02 -1.49 -1.64
N THR A 35 -10.02 -2.24 -0.56
CA THR A 35 -11.16 -2.30 0.32
C THR A 35 -11.43 -0.94 0.96
N LEU A 36 -10.38 -0.28 1.38
CA LEU A 36 -10.51 1.05 1.95
C LEU A 36 -11.07 2.02 0.92
N PHE A 37 -10.52 2.00 -0.27
CA PHE A 37 -10.95 2.90 -1.33
C PHE A 37 -12.44 2.73 -1.61
N ASN A 38 -12.89 1.48 -1.68
CA ASN A 38 -14.30 1.21 -1.98
C ASN A 38 -15.22 1.59 -0.85
N GLY A 39 -14.70 1.66 0.37
CA GLY A 39 -15.52 2.01 1.51
C GLY A 39 -15.59 3.50 1.81
N LEU A 40 -14.78 4.31 1.12
CA LEU A 40 -14.78 5.74 1.38
C LEU A 40 -15.96 6.40 0.66
N GLY A 41 -16.54 7.39 1.30
CA GLY A 41 -17.67 8.07 0.73
C GLY A 41 -17.26 9.34 0.01
N HIS A 42 -18.24 10.06 -0.48
CA HIS A 42 -18.00 11.29 -1.23
C HIS A 42 -17.32 12.34 -0.37
N ASP A 43 -17.62 12.34 0.92
CA ASP A 43 -17.03 13.32 1.80
C ASP A 43 -15.54 13.11 1.97
N GLU A 44 -15.07 11.95 1.60
CA GLU A 44 -13.68 11.60 1.82
C GLU A 44 -12.88 11.56 0.55
N SER A 45 -13.22 12.42 -0.38
CA SER A 45 -12.56 12.41 -1.68
C SER A 45 -11.07 12.68 -1.59
N ASP A 46 -10.64 13.44 -0.60
CA ASP A 46 -9.22 13.71 -0.44
C ASP A 46 -8.48 12.43 -0.08
N VAL A 47 -9.04 11.65 0.82
CA VAL A 47 -8.44 10.39 1.22
C VAL A 47 -8.50 9.40 0.07
N GLN A 48 -9.62 9.38 -0.65
CA GLN A 48 -9.76 8.51 -1.80
C GLN A 48 -8.67 8.80 -2.83
N ARG A 49 -8.38 10.05 -3.06
CA ARG A 49 -7.38 10.43 -4.04
C ARG A 49 -6.01 9.95 -3.63
N ILE A 50 -5.71 10.04 -2.34
CA ILE A 50 -4.42 9.60 -1.84
C ILE A 50 -4.32 8.08 -1.95
N VAL A 51 -5.36 7.36 -1.59
CA VAL A 51 -5.37 5.91 -1.70
C VAL A 51 -5.21 5.48 -3.14
N ARG A 52 -5.89 6.15 -4.06
CA ARG A 52 -5.78 5.85 -5.46
C ARG A 52 -4.36 6.07 -5.94
N SER A 53 -3.73 7.12 -5.47
CA SER A 53 -2.36 7.42 -5.84
C SER A 53 -1.43 6.28 -5.43
N VAL A 54 -1.64 5.71 -4.25
CA VAL A 54 -0.82 4.60 -3.80
C VAL A 54 -1.09 3.36 -4.65
N LEU A 55 -2.35 3.10 -4.93
CA LEU A 55 -2.71 1.95 -5.76
C LEU A 55 -2.07 2.04 -7.14
N ASP A 56 -1.99 3.24 -7.68
CA ASP A 56 -1.39 3.45 -8.99
C ASP A 56 0.11 3.18 -9.00
N LYS A 57 0.74 3.23 -7.84
CA LYS A 57 2.16 2.97 -7.74
C LYS A 57 2.46 1.49 -7.58
N LEU A 58 1.46 0.69 -7.30
CA LEU A 58 1.63 -0.74 -7.13
C LEU A 58 1.55 -1.44 -8.50
N PRO A 59 2.01 -2.69 -8.58
CA PRO A 59 1.89 -3.43 -9.83
C PRO A 59 0.44 -3.58 -10.26
N PRO A 60 0.19 -3.86 -11.53
CA PRO A 60 -1.17 -3.95 -12.04
C PRO A 60 -1.96 -5.07 -11.35
N PRO A 61 -3.28 -4.94 -11.34
CA PRO A 61 -4.12 -5.91 -10.64
C PRO A 61 -3.92 -7.35 -11.08
N GLU A 62 -3.64 -7.58 -12.34
CA GLU A 62 -3.45 -8.94 -12.81
C GLU A 62 -2.16 -9.54 -12.25
N SER A 63 -1.14 -8.74 -12.02
CA SER A 63 0.07 -9.24 -11.40
C SER A 63 -0.18 -9.57 -9.94
N ILE A 64 -0.98 -8.76 -9.28
CA ILE A 64 -1.32 -9.00 -7.88
C ILE A 64 -2.15 -10.28 -7.77
N ALA A 65 -3.09 -10.45 -8.68
CA ALA A 65 -3.97 -11.62 -8.64
C ALA A 65 -3.19 -12.91 -8.88
N ALA A 66 -2.08 -12.82 -9.57
CA ALA A 66 -1.29 -14.00 -9.86
C ALA A 66 -0.52 -14.51 -8.65
N ILE A 67 -0.44 -13.72 -7.60
CA ILE A 67 0.28 -14.13 -6.40
C ILE A 67 -0.52 -15.21 -5.68
N ASP A 68 0.12 -16.33 -5.43
CA ASP A 68 -0.54 -17.46 -4.79
C ASP A 68 -0.04 -17.58 -3.36
N LEU A 69 -0.86 -17.22 -2.41
CA LEU A 69 -0.48 -17.24 -1.01
C LEU A 69 -0.49 -18.63 -0.40
N ARG A 70 -0.99 -19.60 -1.12
CA ARG A 70 -1.03 -20.95 -0.57
C ARG A 70 0.33 -21.60 -0.56
N LEU A 71 1.15 -21.24 -1.50
CA LEU A 71 2.44 -21.88 -1.61
C LEU A 71 3.30 -21.82 -0.41
N PRO A 72 3.54 -20.71 0.07
CA PRO A 72 4.54 -20.58 1.08
C PRO A 72 4.29 -21.36 2.28
N ARG A 73 3.09 -21.53 2.64
CA ARG A 73 2.95 -22.11 3.81
C ARG A 73 3.23 -23.44 3.78
N SER A 74 3.00 -24.02 2.76
CA SER A 74 3.21 -25.35 2.78
C SER A 74 4.55 -25.70 3.05
N ARG A 75 5.39 -25.10 2.61
CA ARG A 75 6.61 -25.51 2.77
C ARG A 75 7.23 -25.05 3.80
N ARG A 76 7.10 -24.50 4.36
CA ARG A 76 7.79 -24.06 5.22
C ARG A 76 7.86 -24.52 6.29
N ARG A 77 7.58 -25.06 6.55
CA ARG A 77 7.64 -25.40 7.42
C ARG A 77 8.18 -26.05 7.81
N LEU A 78 8.45 -26.34 7.71
CA LEU A 78 8.88 -26.93 7.93
C LEU A 78 9.37 -27.07 8.27
#